data_dcc7c93e205565e681caa0acc7cbaf91
#
_entry.id   dcc7c93e205565e681caa0acc7cbaf91
#
_cell.length_a   1.000
_cell.length_b   1.000
_cell.length_c   1.000
_cell.angle_alpha   90.00
_cell.angle_beta   90.00
_cell.angle_gamma   90.00
#
_symmetry.space_group_name_H-M   'P 1'
#
loop_
_entity.id
_entity.type
_entity.pdbx_description
1 polymer ?
#
loop_
_entity_poly.entity_id
_entity_poly.type
_entity_poly.pdbx_seq_one_letter_code
_entity_poly.pdbx_strand_id
1 'polypeptide(L)'
;NNVNSQISHGIFLKAYSYDGFKIDATGEKVFDLYSFAVEVRMTMKNSLDMLLPEDYSTLCRAVLLGEKTALDSSVKDDFSLTGTSFLIVVSGMHLVIITSFVLLLVRKLTKNRFLITGFTTFTVIAFMAVTGFAHSVVRAGIMMIIVSFASSNLRIADSLNNLGFAAIVLTAFNPYAVADIGMLLSFSATTGIILWSRPIERSVLRLSLIHISEPTRLGMIS
;
A
#
# COMPACT_ATOMS: atom_id res chain seq x y z
N ASN A 1 7.06 8.17 -24.00
CA ASN A 1 6.21 7.64 -22.93
C ASN A 1 6.88 7.53 -21.56
N ASN A 2 8.24 7.59 -21.50
CA ASN A 2 8.95 7.53 -20.21
C ASN A 2 8.91 8.83 -19.39
N VAL A 3 8.73 9.99 -20.02
CA VAL A 3 8.79 11.30 -19.36
C VAL A 3 7.60 11.51 -18.42
N ASN A 4 6.39 11.22 -18.87
CA ASN A 4 5.18 11.38 -18.06
C ASN A 4 5.15 10.44 -16.85
N SER A 5 5.67 9.20 -17.01
CA SER A 5 5.81 8.26 -15.89
C SER A 5 6.84 8.75 -14.85
N GLN A 6 7.91 9.39 -15.28
CA GLN A 6 8.91 9.93 -14.36
C GLN A 6 8.40 11.15 -13.60
N ILE A 7 7.66 12.02 -14.27
CA ILE A 7 7.03 13.19 -13.64
C ILE A 7 5.96 12.74 -12.64
N SER A 8 5.19 11.69 -12.93
CA SER A 8 4.21 11.13 -11.99
C SER A 8 4.85 10.58 -10.71
N HIS A 9 6.11 10.15 -10.79
CA HIS A 9 6.91 9.73 -9.63
C HIS A 9 7.70 10.88 -8.96
N GLY A 10 7.42 12.13 -9.32
CA GLY A 10 8.07 13.31 -8.73
C GLY A 10 9.50 13.55 -9.21
N ILE A 11 9.91 12.93 -10.31
CA ILE A 11 11.25 13.13 -10.90
C ILE A 11 11.15 14.23 -11.96
N PHE A 12 11.45 15.46 -11.57
CA PHE A 12 11.39 16.63 -12.44
C PHE A 12 12.74 16.95 -13.13
N LEU A 13 13.85 16.42 -12.61
CA LEU A 13 15.18 16.67 -13.11
C LEU A 13 16.01 15.37 -13.10
N LYS A 14 16.63 15.06 -14.24
CA LYS A 14 17.66 14.03 -14.35
C LYS A 14 18.98 14.70 -14.70
N ALA A 15 19.95 14.56 -13.82
CA ALA A 15 21.33 14.95 -14.11
C ALA A 15 22.13 13.71 -14.55
N TYR A 16 22.75 13.79 -15.72
CA TYR A 16 23.72 12.80 -16.17
C TYR A 16 25.10 13.35 -15.91
N SER A 17 25.89 12.69 -15.04
CA SER A 17 27.30 13.03 -14.83
C SER A 17 28.15 12.31 -15.84
N TYR A 18 28.90 13.06 -16.63
CA TYR A 18 30.06 12.55 -17.35
C TYR A 18 31.28 12.65 -16.44
N ASP A 19 32.28 11.77 -16.61
CA ASP A 19 33.50 11.72 -15.81
C ASP A 19 34.07 13.11 -15.56
N GLY A 20 34.15 13.53 -14.29
CA GLY A 20 34.74 14.80 -13.86
C GLY A 20 33.79 15.77 -13.13
N PHE A 21 32.49 15.51 -13.05
CA PHE A 21 31.58 16.33 -12.22
C PHE A 21 31.58 15.83 -10.76
N LYS A 22 32.15 16.63 -9.86
CA LYS A 22 31.95 16.45 -8.41
C LYS A 22 30.65 17.15 -8.04
N ILE A 23 29.67 16.38 -7.54
CA ILE A 23 28.50 16.94 -6.92
C ILE A 23 28.88 17.20 -5.46
N ASP A 24 29.17 18.43 -5.12
CA ASP A 24 29.33 18.85 -3.72
C ASP A 24 27.94 19.01 -3.14
N ALA A 25 27.54 18.09 -2.27
CA ALA A 25 26.33 18.22 -1.48
C ALA A 25 26.54 19.41 -0.53
N THR A 26 25.79 20.48 -0.72
CA THR A 26 25.70 21.60 0.21
C THR A 26 25.03 21.05 1.47
N GLY A 27 25.82 20.74 2.50
CA GLY A 27 25.40 19.97 3.69
C GLY A 27 24.44 20.69 4.64
N GLU A 28 23.51 21.47 4.15
CA GLU A 28 22.40 22.00 4.95
C GLU A 28 21.41 20.88 5.22
N LYS A 29 21.50 20.29 6.40
CA LYS A 29 20.45 19.41 6.92
C LYS A 29 19.22 20.26 7.24
N VAL A 30 18.33 20.42 6.27
CA VAL A 30 16.99 20.90 6.55
C VAL A 30 16.30 19.79 7.33
N PHE A 31 15.98 20.06 8.60
CA PHE A 31 15.25 19.12 9.45
C PHE A 31 13.78 19.14 8.99
N ASP A 32 13.51 18.35 7.96
CA ASP A 32 12.18 18.16 7.39
C ASP A 32 11.67 16.76 7.76
N LEU A 33 10.36 16.61 7.92
CA LEU A 33 9.71 15.33 8.19
C LEU A 33 10.12 14.27 7.15
N TYR A 34 10.38 14.72 5.92
CA TYR A 34 10.87 13.87 4.83
C TYR A 34 12.30 13.36 5.10
N SER A 35 13.21 14.20 5.58
CA SER A 35 14.58 13.78 5.92
C SER A 35 14.59 12.77 7.06
N PHE A 36 13.73 12.92 8.05
CA PHE A 36 13.54 11.91 9.10
C PHE A 36 13.05 10.57 8.54
N ALA A 37 12.07 10.58 7.64
CA ALA A 37 11.58 9.36 6.99
C ALA A 37 12.68 8.66 6.16
N VAL A 38 13.51 9.43 5.45
CA VAL A 38 14.68 8.91 4.72
C VAL A 38 15.69 8.31 5.68
N GLU A 39 15.97 8.93 6.82
CA GLU A 39 16.91 8.41 7.82
C GLU A 39 16.42 7.10 8.43
N VAL A 40 15.13 7.00 8.78
CA VAL A 40 14.50 5.75 9.24
C VAL A 40 14.62 4.67 8.17
N ARG A 41 14.33 4.99 6.91
CA ARG A 41 14.46 4.05 5.80
C ARG A 41 15.89 3.57 5.61
N MET A 42 16.89 4.46 5.71
CA MET A 42 18.31 4.11 5.61
C MET A 42 18.76 3.24 6.78
N THR A 43 18.29 3.53 7.99
CA THR A 43 18.57 2.71 9.18
C THR A 43 18.00 1.30 9.02
N MET A 44 16.76 1.17 8.55
CA MET A 44 16.14 -0.13 8.27
C MET A 44 16.92 -0.89 7.19
N LYS A 45 17.34 -0.22 6.12
CA LYS A 45 18.15 -0.79 5.05
C LYS A 45 19.47 -1.35 5.60
N ASN A 46 20.22 -0.53 6.34
CA ASN A 46 21.48 -0.93 6.94
C ASN A 46 21.32 -2.11 7.92
N SER A 47 20.23 -2.12 8.67
CA SER A 47 19.92 -3.22 9.60
C SER A 47 19.64 -4.52 8.85
N LEU A 48 18.90 -4.47 7.73
CA LEU A 48 18.65 -5.65 6.90
C LEU A 48 19.93 -6.17 6.25
N ASP A 49 20.81 -5.27 5.78
CA ASP A 49 22.09 -5.62 5.16
C ASP A 49 23.07 -6.22 6.18
N MET A 50 22.98 -5.86 7.46
CA MET A 50 23.79 -6.46 8.54
C MET A 50 23.26 -7.82 9.01
N LEU A 51 21.95 -8.04 9.00
CA LEU A 51 21.33 -9.22 9.58
C LEU A 51 21.16 -10.37 8.60
N LEU A 52 21.10 -10.07 7.29
CA LEU A 52 20.77 -11.03 6.25
C LEU A 52 21.87 -11.11 5.20
N PRO A 53 22.12 -12.29 4.60
CA PRO A 53 22.92 -12.42 3.39
C PRO A 53 22.37 -11.53 2.26
N GLU A 54 23.24 -11.11 1.34
CA GLU A 54 22.96 -10.10 0.31
C GLU A 54 21.70 -10.39 -0.51
N ASP A 55 21.49 -11.66 -0.93
CA ASP A 55 20.34 -12.07 -1.72
C ASP A 55 19.02 -11.85 -0.94
N TYR A 56 18.98 -12.29 0.32
CA TYR A 56 17.78 -12.16 1.18
C TYR A 56 17.56 -10.72 1.63
N SER A 57 18.62 -9.98 1.93
CA SER A 57 18.55 -8.56 2.26
C SER A 57 17.91 -7.76 1.12
N THR A 58 18.35 -8.01 -0.11
CA THR A 58 17.83 -7.33 -1.31
C THR A 58 16.35 -7.62 -1.54
N LEU A 59 15.92 -8.86 -1.35
CA LEU A 59 14.52 -9.26 -1.43
C LEU A 59 13.68 -8.60 -0.33
N CYS A 60 14.16 -8.62 0.92
CA CYS A 60 13.48 -7.98 2.04
C CYS A 60 13.34 -6.46 1.84
N ARG A 61 14.35 -5.79 1.31
CA ARG A 61 14.29 -4.35 0.97
C ARG A 61 13.25 -4.08 -0.11
N ALA A 62 13.16 -4.94 -1.13
CA ALA A 62 12.13 -4.80 -2.17
C ALA A 62 10.72 -4.92 -1.58
N VAL A 63 10.49 -5.91 -0.72
CA VAL A 63 9.17 -6.20 -0.13
C VAL A 63 8.78 -5.18 0.95
N LEU A 64 9.71 -4.79 1.83
CA LEU A 64 9.40 -3.93 2.99
C LEU A 64 9.54 -2.44 2.68
N LEU A 65 10.57 -2.05 1.92
CA LEU A 65 10.89 -0.65 1.64
C LEU A 65 10.53 -0.21 0.22
N GLY A 66 10.11 -1.15 -0.65
CA GLY A 66 9.77 -0.86 -2.04
C GLY A 66 10.98 -0.60 -2.95
N GLU A 67 12.19 -0.97 -2.53
CA GLU A 67 13.43 -0.73 -3.28
C GLU A 67 13.68 -1.85 -4.29
N LYS A 68 13.10 -1.70 -5.48
CA LYS A 68 13.19 -2.71 -6.57
C LYS A 68 14.47 -2.63 -7.39
N THR A 69 15.23 -1.54 -7.28
CA THR A 69 16.39 -1.25 -8.14
C THR A 69 17.55 -2.18 -7.86
N ALA A 70 17.70 -2.62 -6.63
CA ALA A 70 18.77 -3.51 -6.20
C ALA A 70 18.49 -5.01 -6.47
N LEU A 71 17.25 -5.36 -6.87
CA LEU A 71 16.89 -6.75 -7.14
C LEU A 71 17.49 -7.21 -8.46
N ASP A 72 18.12 -8.37 -8.47
CA ASP A 72 18.71 -8.96 -9.67
C ASP A 72 17.62 -9.23 -10.73
N SER A 73 18.00 -9.08 -12.02
CA SER A 73 17.08 -9.31 -13.13
C SER A 73 16.58 -10.75 -13.19
N SER A 74 17.43 -11.73 -12.87
CA SER A 74 17.06 -13.14 -12.81
C SER A 74 15.95 -13.41 -11.81
N VAL A 75 16.04 -12.84 -10.61
CA VAL A 75 15.02 -12.96 -9.56
C VAL A 75 13.70 -12.32 -10.00
N LYS A 76 13.75 -11.14 -10.65
CA LYS A 76 12.56 -10.49 -11.21
C LYS A 76 11.86 -11.35 -12.27
N ASP A 77 12.65 -11.99 -13.12
CA ASP A 77 12.15 -12.87 -14.19
C ASP A 77 11.51 -14.12 -13.60
N ASP A 78 12.10 -14.75 -12.57
CA ASP A 78 11.54 -15.90 -11.86
C ASP A 78 10.19 -15.56 -11.21
N PHE A 79 10.09 -14.42 -10.53
CA PHE A 79 8.83 -13.93 -9.97
C PHE A 79 7.79 -13.61 -11.06
N SER A 80 8.23 -13.16 -12.22
CA SER A 80 7.36 -12.90 -13.37
C SER A 80 6.84 -14.21 -13.99
N LEU A 81 7.71 -15.18 -14.19
CA LEU A 81 7.35 -16.49 -14.74
C LEU A 81 6.39 -17.26 -13.83
N THR A 82 6.54 -17.14 -12.52
CA THR A 82 5.63 -17.75 -11.54
C THR A 82 4.34 -16.97 -11.32
N GLY A 83 4.20 -15.78 -11.94
CA GLY A 83 3.04 -14.91 -11.73
C GLY A 83 2.97 -14.26 -10.34
N THR A 84 4.05 -14.35 -9.55
CA THR A 84 4.10 -13.85 -8.16
C THR A 84 4.78 -12.49 -8.03
N SER A 85 4.98 -11.75 -9.11
CA SER A 85 5.60 -10.42 -9.14
C SER A 85 4.93 -9.41 -8.20
N PHE A 86 3.64 -9.61 -7.86
CA PHE A 86 2.92 -8.74 -6.93
C PHE A 86 3.45 -8.82 -5.48
N LEU A 87 4.16 -9.90 -5.10
CA LEU A 87 4.75 -10.05 -3.76
C LEU A 87 5.95 -9.12 -3.55
N ILE A 88 6.67 -8.76 -4.62
CA ILE A 88 7.85 -7.87 -4.56
C ILE A 88 7.43 -6.39 -4.51
N VAL A 89 6.15 -6.11 -4.64
CA VAL A 89 5.65 -4.74 -4.67
C VAL A 89 5.05 -4.39 -3.32
N VAL A 90 5.57 -3.33 -2.69
CA VAL A 90 4.89 -2.79 -1.50
C VAL A 90 3.48 -2.38 -1.87
N SER A 91 2.53 -2.98 -1.21
CA SER A 91 1.11 -2.83 -1.53
C SER A 91 0.31 -2.30 -0.33
N GLY A 92 -0.92 -1.86 -0.60
CA GLY A 92 -1.86 -1.50 0.46
C GLY A 92 -2.12 -2.63 1.46
N MET A 93 -1.93 -3.90 1.07
CA MET A 93 -2.08 -5.05 1.96
C MET A 93 -1.05 -5.02 3.11
N HIS A 94 0.21 -4.68 2.82
CA HIS A 94 1.24 -4.54 3.85
C HIS A 94 0.86 -3.45 4.86
N LEU A 95 0.35 -2.31 4.38
CA LEU A 95 -0.17 -1.25 5.23
C LEU A 95 -1.32 -1.73 6.12
N VAL A 96 -2.29 -2.47 5.56
CA VAL A 96 -3.43 -3.01 6.32
C VAL A 96 -2.96 -3.96 7.41
N ILE A 97 -2.04 -4.88 7.11
CA ILE A 97 -1.52 -5.85 8.08
C ILE A 97 -0.83 -5.13 9.24
N ILE A 98 0.10 -4.22 8.94
CA ILE A 98 0.85 -3.47 9.96
C ILE A 98 -0.09 -2.62 10.82
N THR A 99 -0.99 -1.88 10.17
CA THR A 99 -1.94 -1.03 10.89
C THR A 99 -2.91 -1.84 11.73
N SER A 100 -3.37 -3.00 11.25
CA SER A 100 -4.23 -3.90 12.03
C SER A 100 -3.52 -4.44 13.26
N PHE A 101 -2.26 -4.79 13.15
CA PHE A 101 -1.45 -5.23 14.29
C PHE A 101 -1.29 -4.13 15.33
N VAL A 102 -0.92 -2.92 14.91
CA VAL A 102 -0.84 -1.74 15.79
C VAL A 102 -2.18 -1.45 16.45
N LEU A 103 -3.27 -1.52 15.67
CA LEU A 103 -4.63 -1.28 16.16
C LEU A 103 -5.02 -2.30 17.25
N LEU A 104 -4.67 -3.57 17.10
CA LEU A 104 -4.90 -4.60 18.10
C LEU A 104 -4.17 -4.28 19.41
N LEU A 105 -2.91 -3.82 19.34
CA LEU A 105 -2.14 -3.43 20.50
C LEU A 105 -2.74 -2.19 21.19
N VAL A 106 -3.03 -1.15 20.41
CA VAL A 106 -3.57 0.11 20.95
C VAL A 106 -4.95 -0.10 21.58
N ARG A 107 -5.81 -0.95 21.02
CA ARG A 107 -7.13 -1.28 21.60
C ARG A 107 -7.03 -2.02 22.94
N LYS A 108 -5.93 -2.72 23.20
CA LYS A 108 -5.67 -3.31 24.52
C LYS A 108 -5.28 -2.27 25.56
N LEU A 109 -4.60 -1.19 25.13
CA LEU A 109 -4.10 -0.13 26.02
C LEU A 109 -5.13 0.95 26.29
N THR A 110 -5.98 1.28 25.29
CA THR A 110 -6.98 2.35 25.42
C THR A 110 -8.30 2.01 24.73
N LYS A 111 -9.39 2.48 25.33
CA LYS A 111 -10.74 2.43 24.76
C LYS A 111 -11.15 3.78 24.11
N ASN A 112 -10.31 4.80 24.21
CA ASN A 112 -10.60 6.11 23.67
C ASN A 112 -10.46 6.09 22.13
N ARG A 113 -11.58 6.31 21.44
CA ARG A 113 -11.68 6.29 19.97
C ARG A 113 -10.76 7.30 19.30
N PHE A 114 -10.62 8.48 19.87
CA PHE A 114 -9.76 9.52 19.30
C PHE A 114 -8.28 9.17 19.40
N LEU A 115 -7.86 8.55 20.51
CA LEU A 115 -6.48 8.07 20.64
C LEU A 115 -6.22 6.93 19.65
N ILE A 116 -7.15 5.98 19.51
CA ILE A 116 -7.04 4.88 18.54
C ILE A 116 -6.90 5.45 17.11
N THR A 117 -7.72 6.42 16.74
CA THR A 117 -7.63 7.08 15.43
C THR A 117 -6.31 7.83 15.25
N GLY A 118 -5.83 8.52 16.27
CA GLY A 118 -4.55 9.23 16.26
C GLY A 118 -3.37 8.27 16.00
N PHE A 119 -3.30 7.16 16.75
CA PHE A 119 -2.26 6.14 16.55
C PHE A 119 -2.36 5.47 15.18
N THR A 120 -3.57 5.17 14.71
CA THR A 120 -3.79 4.61 13.38
C THR A 120 -3.28 5.57 12.30
N THR A 121 -3.67 6.84 12.37
CA THR A 121 -3.24 7.87 11.42
C THR A 121 -1.73 8.05 11.44
N PHE A 122 -1.12 8.09 12.61
CA PHE A 122 0.33 8.18 12.75
C PHE A 122 1.04 6.98 12.09
N THR A 123 0.57 5.75 12.37
CA THR A 123 1.13 4.52 11.78
C THR A 123 1.03 4.54 10.27
N VAL A 124 -0.12 4.95 9.73
CA VAL A 124 -0.34 5.05 8.28
C VAL A 124 0.62 6.05 7.64
N ILE A 125 0.73 7.26 8.21
CA ILE A 125 1.63 8.30 7.69
C ILE A 125 3.09 7.85 7.78
N ALA A 126 3.49 7.26 8.90
CA ALA A 126 4.85 6.74 9.09
C ALA A 126 5.18 5.67 8.04
N PHE A 127 4.27 4.73 7.79
CA PHE A 127 4.48 3.70 6.78
C PHE A 127 4.53 4.27 5.36
N MET A 128 3.66 5.23 5.02
CA MET A 128 3.71 5.94 3.74
C MET A 128 5.07 6.61 3.53
N ALA A 129 5.60 7.26 4.55
CA ALA A 129 6.89 7.94 4.49
C ALA A 129 8.05 6.95 4.31
N VAL A 130 8.08 5.84 5.06
CA VAL A 130 9.10 4.79 4.95
C VAL A 130 9.09 4.13 3.56
N THR A 131 7.91 3.93 2.96
CA THR A 131 7.77 3.35 1.62
C THR A 131 7.98 4.34 0.47
N GLY A 132 8.36 5.59 0.78
CA GLY A 132 8.61 6.64 -0.21
C GLY A 132 7.36 7.11 -0.93
N PHE A 133 6.21 7.12 -0.26
CA PHE A 133 4.92 7.57 -0.81
C PHE A 133 4.50 6.86 -2.09
N ALA A 134 4.75 5.54 -2.18
CA ALA A 134 4.29 4.74 -3.31
C ALA A 134 2.78 4.91 -3.52
N HIS A 135 2.32 5.18 -4.75
CA HIS A 135 0.92 5.54 -5.06
C HIS A 135 -0.11 4.53 -4.53
N SER A 136 0.19 3.22 -4.58
CA SER A 136 -0.68 2.17 -4.04
C SER A 136 -0.83 2.26 -2.52
N VAL A 137 0.25 2.60 -1.81
CA VAL A 137 0.28 2.75 -0.35
C VAL A 137 -0.42 4.03 0.07
N VAL A 138 -0.15 5.15 -0.64
CA VAL A 138 -0.78 6.45 -0.37
C VAL A 138 -2.29 6.37 -0.53
N ARG A 139 -2.79 5.75 -1.60
CA ARG A 139 -4.23 5.54 -1.80
C ARG A 139 -4.84 4.74 -0.64
N ALA A 140 -4.26 3.58 -0.32
CA ALA A 140 -4.74 2.75 0.78
C ALA A 140 -4.69 3.49 2.12
N GLY A 141 -3.63 4.29 2.35
CA GLY A 141 -3.45 5.10 3.54
C GLY A 141 -4.51 6.18 3.69
N ILE A 142 -4.80 6.94 2.63
CA ILE A 142 -5.86 7.96 2.63
C ILE A 142 -7.20 7.31 2.96
N MET A 143 -7.55 6.21 2.28
CA MET A 143 -8.80 5.49 2.54
C MET A 143 -8.89 5.00 3.98
N MET A 144 -7.79 4.46 4.53
CA MET A 144 -7.75 3.97 5.90
C MET A 144 -7.89 5.09 6.94
N ILE A 145 -7.26 6.23 6.70
CA ILE A 145 -7.41 7.43 7.56
C ILE A 145 -8.86 7.87 7.59
N ILE A 146 -9.52 7.97 6.43
CA ILE A 146 -10.93 8.38 6.34
C ILE A 146 -11.84 7.39 7.10
N VAL A 147 -11.65 6.09 6.90
CA VAL A 147 -12.41 5.05 7.62
C VAL A 147 -12.19 5.15 9.13
N SER A 148 -10.95 5.40 9.56
CA SER A 148 -10.63 5.56 10.98
C SER A 148 -11.31 6.79 11.60
N PHE A 149 -11.31 7.93 10.90
CA PHE A 149 -12.02 9.14 11.32
C PHE A 149 -13.55 8.94 11.32
N ALA A 150 -14.10 8.30 10.29
CA ALA A 150 -15.54 7.97 10.25
C ALA A 150 -15.93 7.11 11.45
N SER A 151 -15.14 6.08 11.77
CA SER A 151 -15.39 5.19 12.91
C SER A 151 -15.32 5.91 14.25
N SER A 152 -14.42 6.88 14.42
CA SER A 152 -14.34 7.67 15.65
C SER A 152 -15.57 8.57 15.85
N ASN A 153 -16.21 9.01 14.77
CA ASN A 153 -17.42 9.80 14.78
C ASN A 153 -18.71 8.98 14.66
N LEU A 154 -18.64 7.64 14.82
CA LEU A 154 -19.76 6.72 14.67
C LEU A 154 -20.46 6.81 13.29
N ARG A 155 -19.75 7.16 12.25
CA ARG A 155 -20.25 7.20 10.88
C ARG A 155 -19.73 6.01 10.09
N ILE A 156 -20.55 5.50 9.19
CA ILE A 156 -20.16 4.46 8.24
C ILE A 156 -19.53 5.17 7.04
N ALA A 157 -18.28 4.85 6.72
CA ALA A 157 -17.63 5.35 5.52
C ALA A 157 -18.17 4.60 4.30
N ASP A 158 -18.70 5.33 3.33
CA ASP A 158 -19.05 4.76 2.03
C ASP A 158 -17.79 4.52 1.20
N SER A 159 -17.61 3.29 0.71
CA SER A 159 -16.39 2.87 0.04
C SER A 159 -16.15 3.60 -1.27
N LEU A 160 -17.22 3.92 -2.04
CA LEU A 160 -17.08 4.65 -3.31
C LEU A 160 -16.72 6.12 -3.06
N ASN A 161 -17.38 6.76 -2.09
CA ASN A 161 -17.06 8.13 -1.72
C ASN A 161 -15.64 8.25 -1.18
N ASN A 162 -15.21 7.26 -0.39
CA ASN A 162 -13.85 7.19 0.14
C ASN A 162 -12.81 7.04 -0.99
N LEU A 163 -13.09 6.17 -1.97
CA LEU A 163 -12.24 5.99 -3.14
C LEU A 163 -12.19 7.27 -3.99
N GLY A 164 -13.33 7.91 -4.24
CA GLY A 164 -13.41 9.18 -4.97
C GLY A 164 -12.64 10.31 -4.27
N PHE A 165 -12.75 10.42 -2.95
CA PHE A 165 -11.98 11.40 -2.19
C PHE A 165 -10.48 11.13 -2.27
N ALA A 166 -10.05 9.86 -2.17
CA ALA A 166 -8.64 9.50 -2.35
C ALA A 166 -8.12 9.87 -3.74
N ALA A 167 -8.95 9.71 -4.79
CA ALA A 167 -8.60 10.14 -6.16
C ALA A 167 -8.39 11.65 -6.24
N ILE A 168 -9.30 12.44 -5.67
CA ILE A 168 -9.20 13.91 -5.65
C ILE A 168 -7.93 14.35 -4.93
N VAL A 169 -7.66 13.79 -3.74
CA VAL A 169 -6.47 14.15 -2.97
C VAL A 169 -5.20 13.81 -3.76
N LEU A 170 -5.08 12.60 -4.31
CA LEU A 170 -3.90 12.19 -5.07
C LEU A 170 -3.67 13.08 -6.31
N THR A 171 -4.73 13.39 -7.05
CA THR A 171 -4.63 14.23 -8.25
C THR A 171 -4.37 15.70 -7.92
N ALA A 172 -4.83 16.20 -6.78
CA ALA A 172 -4.53 17.54 -6.31
C ALA A 172 -3.05 17.74 -5.96
N PHE A 173 -2.42 16.72 -5.34
CA PHE A 173 -0.98 16.76 -5.05
C PHE A 173 -0.11 16.49 -6.27
N ASN A 174 -0.54 15.59 -7.17
CA ASN A 174 0.18 15.25 -8.38
C ASN A 174 -0.79 15.01 -9.55
N PRO A 175 -1.05 16.01 -10.41
CA PRO A 175 -1.94 15.86 -11.55
C PRO A 175 -1.51 14.76 -12.54
N TYR A 176 -0.21 14.47 -12.62
CA TYR A 176 0.34 13.44 -13.49
C TYR A 176 0.11 12.01 -12.95
N ALA A 177 -0.33 11.87 -11.70
CA ALA A 177 -0.67 10.57 -11.13
C ALA A 177 -1.77 9.85 -11.94
N VAL A 178 -2.68 10.59 -12.59
CA VAL A 178 -3.71 10.01 -13.47
C VAL A 178 -3.12 9.27 -14.66
N ALA A 179 -1.93 9.66 -15.12
CA ALA A 179 -1.23 9.00 -16.22
C ALA A 179 -0.41 7.78 -15.77
N ASP A 180 -0.32 7.51 -14.46
CA ASP A 180 0.36 6.35 -13.92
C ASP A 180 -0.52 5.09 -14.05
N ILE A 181 -0.02 4.11 -14.81
CA ILE A 181 -0.70 2.83 -15.04
C ILE A 181 -0.97 2.12 -13.70
N GLY A 182 -0.06 2.19 -12.73
CA GLY A 182 -0.23 1.59 -11.41
C GLY A 182 -1.41 2.20 -10.64
N MET A 183 -1.59 3.50 -10.73
CA MET A 183 -2.75 4.19 -10.17
C MET A 183 -4.04 3.73 -10.86
N LEU A 184 -4.10 3.77 -12.19
CA LEU A 184 -5.29 3.37 -12.95
C LEU A 184 -5.71 1.93 -12.65
N LEU A 185 -4.78 0.98 -12.67
CA LEU A 185 -5.05 -0.42 -12.33
C LEU A 185 -5.56 -0.57 -10.90
N SER A 186 -4.97 0.15 -9.96
CA SER A 186 -5.35 0.08 -8.56
C SER A 186 -6.76 0.64 -8.31
N PHE A 187 -7.12 1.77 -8.93
CA PHE A 187 -8.45 2.36 -8.81
C PHE A 187 -9.52 1.53 -9.51
N SER A 188 -9.25 1.04 -10.74
CA SER A 188 -10.20 0.19 -11.47
C SER A 188 -10.46 -1.14 -10.75
N ALA A 189 -9.41 -1.80 -10.24
CA ALA A 189 -9.56 -3.02 -9.45
C ALA A 189 -10.38 -2.79 -8.17
N THR A 190 -10.09 -1.71 -7.43
CA THR A 190 -10.84 -1.38 -6.20
C THR A 190 -12.30 -1.05 -6.51
N THR A 191 -12.56 -0.27 -7.57
CA THR A 191 -13.92 0.02 -8.05
C THR A 191 -14.66 -1.26 -8.41
N GLY A 192 -14.01 -2.15 -9.16
CA GLY A 192 -14.55 -3.46 -9.50
C GLY A 192 -14.96 -4.27 -8.27
N ILE A 193 -14.06 -4.37 -7.28
CA ILE A 193 -14.36 -5.08 -6.02
C ILE A 193 -15.54 -4.44 -5.30
N ILE A 194 -15.60 -3.13 -5.17
CA ILE A 194 -16.69 -2.43 -4.46
C ILE A 194 -18.04 -2.68 -5.15
N LEU A 195 -18.07 -2.61 -6.47
CA LEU A 195 -19.31 -2.75 -7.25
C LEU A 195 -19.80 -4.21 -7.30
N TRP A 196 -18.88 -5.16 -7.44
CA TRP A 196 -19.21 -6.56 -7.73
C TRP A 196 -19.18 -7.48 -6.50
N SER A 197 -18.56 -7.08 -5.37
CA SER A 197 -18.48 -7.93 -4.17
C SER A 197 -19.86 -8.34 -3.66
N ARG A 198 -20.77 -7.39 -3.49
CA ARG A 198 -22.14 -7.67 -2.98
C ARG A 198 -22.98 -8.57 -3.89
N PRO A 199 -23.06 -8.32 -5.24
CA PRO A 199 -23.75 -9.22 -6.14
C PRO A 199 -23.18 -10.63 -6.13
N ILE A 200 -21.85 -10.78 -6.16
CA ILE A 200 -21.17 -12.08 -6.16
C ILE A 200 -21.45 -12.82 -4.84
N GLU A 201 -21.29 -12.17 -3.70
CA GLU A 201 -21.57 -12.74 -2.40
C GLU A 201 -23.01 -13.27 -2.31
N ARG A 202 -23.99 -12.49 -2.75
CA ARG A 202 -25.39 -12.92 -2.77
C ARG A 202 -25.62 -14.12 -3.68
N SER A 203 -24.96 -14.18 -4.83
CA SER A 203 -25.07 -15.32 -5.75
C SER A 203 -24.44 -16.59 -5.17
N VAL A 204 -23.25 -16.47 -4.56
CA VAL A 204 -22.55 -17.59 -3.92
C VAL A 204 -23.35 -18.13 -2.72
N LEU A 205 -23.87 -17.24 -1.87
CA LEU A 205 -24.70 -17.66 -0.72
C LEU A 205 -25.97 -18.36 -1.17
N ARG A 206 -26.64 -17.90 -2.23
CA ARG A 206 -27.81 -18.59 -2.80
C ARG A 206 -27.46 -20.00 -3.27
N LEU A 207 -26.35 -20.17 -3.99
CA LEU A 207 -25.88 -21.48 -4.45
C LEU A 207 -25.52 -22.39 -3.26
N SER A 208 -24.86 -21.89 -2.24
CA SER A 208 -24.50 -22.64 -1.03
C SER A 208 -25.75 -23.10 -0.25
N LEU A 209 -26.77 -22.25 -0.12
CA LEU A 209 -28.02 -22.59 0.57
C LEU A 209 -28.83 -23.65 -0.18
N ILE A 210 -28.76 -23.70 -1.52
CA ILE A 210 -29.42 -24.75 -2.32
C ILE A 210 -28.79 -26.12 -2.04
N HIS A 211 -27.47 -26.18 -1.87
CA HIS A 211 -26.77 -27.44 -1.55
C HIS A 211 -26.95 -27.90 -0.10
N ILE A 212 -27.18 -27.01 0.84
CA ILE A 212 -27.39 -27.35 2.26
C ILE A 212 -28.85 -27.69 2.55
N SER A 213 -29.81 -27.25 1.72
CA SER A 213 -31.23 -27.44 1.95
C SER A 213 -31.86 -28.65 1.18
N GLU A 214 -31.04 -29.60 0.66
CA GLU A 214 -31.55 -30.95 0.37
C GLU A 214 -31.43 -31.84 1.61
N PRO A 215 -32.38 -31.80 2.56
CA PRO A 215 -32.47 -32.90 3.50
C PRO A 215 -33.04 -34.07 2.72
N THR A 216 -32.23 -35.12 2.59
CA THR A 216 -32.63 -36.50 2.43
C THR A 216 -34.15 -36.76 2.54
N ARG A 217 -34.87 -36.51 1.47
CA ARG A 217 -36.22 -37.07 1.27
C ARG A 217 -36.14 -38.50 0.72
N LEU A 218 -35.14 -39.27 1.13
CA LEU A 218 -34.95 -40.66 0.80
C LEU A 218 -35.00 -41.52 2.07
N GLY A 219 -36.12 -41.49 2.79
CA GLY A 219 -36.24 -42.29 4.00
C GLY A 219 -37.63 -42.39 4.58
N MET A 220 -38.69 -42.20 3.78
CA MET A 220 -40.05 -42.53 4.21
C MET A 220 -40.87 -43.15 3.07
N ILE A 221 -40.47 -44.36 2.65
CA ILE A 221 -41.32 -45.31 1.98
C ILE A 221 -40.94 -46.69 2.54
N SER A 222 -41.57 -47.07 3.63
CA SER A 222 -41.82 -48.45 4.04
C SER A 222 -42.92 -48.47 5.09
#